data_83ceb77c77fa43b9922e84035876cc2b
#
_entry.id   83ceb77c77fa43b9922e84035876cc2b
#
_cell.length_a   1.000
_cell.length_b   1.000
_cell.length_c   1.000
_cell.angle_alpha   90.00
_cell.angle_beta   90.00
_cell.angle_gamma   90.00
#
_symmetry.space_group_name_H-M   'P 1'
#
loop_
_entity.id
_entity.type
_entity.pdbx_description
1 polymer ?
#
loop_
_entity_poly.entity_id
_entity_poly.type
_entity_poly.pdbx_seq_one_letter_code
_entity_poly.pdbx_strand_id
1 'polypeptide(L)'
;GTVLEFGGNAGSGGSPASVVDAIIGVEGTAKNPNSSAVGVGQFVDGTWIEQFKARYPNTTLSVPEILKLKTNPKLARDLTAQYVEANTAKLGAAGVATDAPSVYLAHFLGPQDAIDVLRANPSTPVADIVAPESIAANKSVLAGKTAGEVRQWAAGKMGGASGGPRVVYQGPSSGEKSVKKDVIAM
;
A
#
# COMPACT_ATOMS: atom_id res chain seq x y z
N GLY A 1 -0.61 -23.13 0.59
CA GLY A 1 -0.76 -21.78 1.06
C GLY A 1 0.12 -21.54 2.27
N THR A 2 1.18 -20.77 2.09
CA THR A 2 2.01 -20.34 3.21
C THR A 2 1.18 -19.35 3.99
N VAL A 3 0.72 -19.74 5.16
CA VAL A 3 0.17 -18.79 6.13
C VAL A 3 1.35 -17.91 6.54
N LEU A 4 1.33 -16.66 6.13
CA LEU A 4 2.21 -15.66 6.70
C LEU A 4 1.77 -15.48 8.15
N GLU A 5 2.37 -16.24 9.06
CA GLU A 5 2.28 -15.91 10.46
C GLU A 5 2.96 -14.55 10.63
N PHE A 6 2.15 -13.52 10.75
CA PHE A 6 2.61 -12.29 11.36
C PHE A 6 3.03 -12.70 12.77
N GLY A 7 4.31 -12.87 12.97
CA GLY A 7 4.89 -13.25 14.24
C GLY A 7 4.25 -12.40 15.31
N GLY A 8 3.25 -12.97 15.95
CA GLY A 8 2.50 -12.33 16.99
C GLY A 8 3.41 -12.16 18.17
N ASN A 9 3.96 -10.99 18.28
CA ASN A 9 4.23 -10.50 19.60
C ASN A 9 3.04 -9.62 19.99
N ALA A 10 2.41 -9.96 21.07
CA ALA A 10 1.27 -9.28 21.65
C ALA A 10 1.64 -7.88 22.17
N GLY A 11 2.03 -7.04 21.25
CA GLY A 11 2.27 -5.64 21.49
C GLY A 11 1.66 -4.89 20.32
N SER A 12 0.36 -4.65 20.36
CA SER A 12 -0.42 -3.70 19.53
C SER A 12 -0.14 -3.63 18.02
N GLY A 13 0.57 -4.61 17.48
CA GLY A 13 0.65 -4.84 16.05
C GLY A 13 -0.61 -5.59 15.63
N GLY A 14 -1.56 -4.90 15.02
CA GLY A 14 -2.80 -5.51 14.63
C GLY A 14 -2.60 -6.72 13.72
N SER A 15 -3.48 -7.72 13.84
CA SER A 15 -3.59 -8.81 12.89
C SER A 15 -3.77 -8.24 11.46
N PRO A 16 -3.47 -9.00 10.39
CA PRO A 16 -3.73 -8.55 9.02
C PRO A 16 -5.14 -8.01 8.82
N ALA A 17 -6.12 -8.60 9.47
CA ALA A 17 -7.50 -8.13 9.43
C ALA A 17 -7.65 -6.72 10.04
N SER A 18 -6.94 -6.39 11.12
CA SER A 18 -7.01 -5.06 11.73
C SER A 18 -6.25 -4.01 10.92
N VAL A 19 -5.20 -4.37 10.21
CA VAL A 19 -4.52 -3.47 9.27
C VAL A 19 -5.43 -3.16 8.09
N VAL A 20 -6.11 -4.16 7.54
CA VAL A 20 -7.11 -3.98 6.47
C VAL A 20 -8.23 -3.06 6.94
N ASP A 21 -8.77 -3.29 8.13
CA ASP A 21 -9.82 -2.45 8.71
C ASP A 21 -9.37 -1.00 8.92
N ALA A 22 -8.14 -0.80 9.38
CA ALA A 22 -7.56 0.52 9.56
C ALA A 22 -7.39 1.25 8.23
N ILE A 23 -6.89 0.57 7.19
CA ILE A 23 -6.74 1.13 5.84
C ILE A 23 -8.12 1.52 5.29
N ILE A 24 -9.10 0.65 5.38
CA ILE A 24 -10.46 0.92 4.92
C ILE A 24 -11.06 2.12 5.66
N GLY A 25 -10.88 2.20 6.96
CA GLY A 25 -11.35 3.32 7.76
C GLY A 25 -10.74 4.66 7.37
N VAL A 26 -9.46 4.68 7.05
CA VAL A 26 -8.75 5.90 6.62
C VAL A 26 -9.10 6.26 5.18
N GLU A 27 -9.03 5.31 4.26
CA GLU A 27 -9.19 5.55 2.82
C GLU A 27 -10.66 5.67 2.40
N GLY A 28 -11.57 4.99 3.08
CA GLY A 28 -13.00 5.00 2.77
C GLY A 28 -13.66 6.37 2.94
N THR A 29 -13.06 7.27 3.69
CA THR A 29 -13.56 8.64 3.93
C THR A 29 -12.86 9.71 3.11
N ALA A 30 -11.70 9.39 2.53
CA ALA A 30 -10.91 10.33 1.76
C ALA A 30 -11.24 10.26 0.27
N LYS A 31 -11.61 11.40 -0.32
CA LYS A 31 -11.70 11.55 -1.78
C LYS A 31 -10.57 12.44 -2.25
N ASN A 32 -9.72 11.92 -3.11
CA ASN A 32 -8.72 12.71 -3.81
C ASN A 32 -9.25 13.04 -5.21
N PRO A 33 -9.63 14.29 -5.52
CA PRO A 33 -10.21 14.65 -6.81
C PRO A 33 -9.23 14.47 -7.98
N ASN A 34 -7.93 14.37 -7.71
CA ASN A 34 -6.88 14.20 -8.71
C ASN A 34 -6.50 12.72 -8.93
N SER A 35 -7.27 11.78 -8.36
CA SER A 35 -7.00 10.35 -8.45
C SER A 35 -8.24 9.60 -8.90
N SER A 36 -8.03 8.49 -9.62
CA SER A 36 -9.07 7.51 -9.93
C SER A 36 -9.48 6.65 -8.73
N ALA A 37 -8.86 6.89 -7.56
CA ALA A 37 -9.15 6.14 -6.35
C ALA A 37 -10.60 6.37 -5.89
N VAL A 38 -11.36 5.30 -5.84
CA VAL A 38 -12.80 5.30 -5.51
C VAL A 38 -13.13 4.11 -4.62
N GLY A 39 -14.11 4.29 -3.77
CA GLY A 39 -14.68 3.22 -2.97
C GLY A 39 -13.88 2.86 -1.73
N VAL A 40 -14.25 1.74 -1.13
CA VAL A 40 -13.59 1.18 0.05
C VAL A 40 -12.15 0.79 -0.31
N GLY A 41 -11.16 1.20 0.50
CA GLY A 41 -9.75 0.92 0.23
C GLY A 41 -9.09 1.83 -0.79
N GLN A 42 -9.83 2.72 -1.45
CA GLN A 42 -9.32 3.76 -2.38
C GLN A 42 -8.30 3.24 -3.42
N PHE A 43 -8.69 2.21 -4.15
CA PHE A 43 -7.87 1.71 -5.26
C PHE A 43 -7.82 2.68 -6.43
N VAL A 44 -6.63 2.93 -6.96
CA VAL A 44 -6.49 3.47 -8.31
C VAL A 44 -6.85 2.38 -9.34
N ASP A 45 -7.28 2.80 -10.52
CA ASP A 45 -7.83 1.88 -11.53
C ASP A 45 -6.88 0.73 -11.87
N GLY A 46 -5.63 1.04 -12.11
CA GLY A 46 -4.65 0.03 -12.50
C GLY A 46 -4.42 -1.03 -11.42
N THR A 47 -4.26 -0.62 -10.17
CA THR A 47 -4.08 -1.55 -9.04
C THR A 47 -5.34 -2.39 -8.85
N TRP A 48 -6.51 -1.80 -8.99
CA TRP A 48 -7.77 -2.54 -8.92
C TRP A 48 -7.87 -3.64 -9.98
N ILE A 49 -7.58 -3.32 -11.23
CA ILE A 49 -7.61 -4.26 -12.34
C ILE A 49 -6.61 -5.39 -12.10
N GLU A 50 -5.40 -5.07 -11.66
CA GLU A 50 -4.35 -6.04 -11.35
C GLU A 50 -4.81 -7.02 -10.26
N GLN A 51 -5.30 -6.49 -9.13
CA GLN A 51 -5.77 -7.31 -8.02
C GLN A 51 -6.99 -8.15 -8.40
N PHE A 52 -7.89 -7.58 -9.19
CA PHE A 52 -9.05 -8.32 -9.69
C PHE A 52 -8.63 -9.51 -10.57
N LYS A 53 -7.75 -9.28 -11.53
CA LYS A 53 -7.26 -10.34 -12.43
C LYS A 53 -6.43 -11.39 -11.69
N ALA A 54 -5.69 -11.00 -10.67
CA ALA A 54 -4.96 -11.95 -9.82
C ALA A 54 -5.91 -12.89 -9.06
N ARG A 55 -7.05 -12.37 -8.61
CA ARG A 55 -8.05 -13.17 -7.91
C ARG A 55 -8.92 -14.00 -8.87
N TYR A 56 -9.20 -13.47 -10.04
CA TYR A 56 -10.05 -14.08 -11.05
C TYR A 56 -9.28 -14.20 -12.39
N PRO A 57 -8.27 -15.07 -12.47
CA PRO A 57 -7.37 -15.13 -13.64
C PRO A 57 -8.10 -15.55 -14.93
N ASN A 58 -9.24 -16.21 -14.80
CA ASN A 58 -10.04 -16.66 -15.94
C ASN A 58 -11.24 -15.74 -16.25
N THR A 59 -11.22 -14.50 -15.71
CA THR A 59 -12.31 -13.56 -15.97
C THR A 59 -12.45 -13.23 -17.44
N THR A 60 -13.68 -13.12 -17.90
CA THR A 60 -14.04 -12.65 -19.25
C THR A 60 -14.56 -11.21 -19.23
N LEU A 61 -14.58 -10.57 -18.05
CA LEU A 61 -15.03 -9.20 -17.92
C LEU A 61 -14.09 -8.23 -18.62
N SER A 62 -14.65 -7.23 -19.27
CA SER A 62 -13.92 -6.12 -19.84
C SER A 62 -13.37 -5.19 -18.75
N VAL A 63 -12.39 -4.36 -19.10
CA VAL A 63 -11.83 -3.36 -18.16
C VAL A 63 -12.92 -2.44 -17.59
N PRO A 64 -13.85 -1.87 -18.39
CA PRO A 64 -14.94 -1.07 -17.83
C PRO A 64 -15.84 -1.83 -16.84
N GLU A 65 -16.11 -3.09 -17.10
CA GLU A 65 -16.90 -3.93 -16.18
C GLU A 65 -16.18 -4.18 -14.85
N ILE A 66 -14.88 -4.46 -14.92
CA ILE A 66 -14.02 -4.63 -13.73
C ILE A 66 -13.99 -3.35 -12.90
N LEU A 67 -13.86 -2.20 -13.55
CA LEU A 67 -13.82 -0.90 -12.87
C LEU A 67 -15.16 -0.55 -12.18
N LYS A 68 -16.28 -0.93 -12.73
CA LYS A 68 -17.59 -0.74 -12.09
C LYS A 68 -17.70 -1.47 -10.75
N LEU A 69 -16.98 -2.57 -10.59
CA LEU A 69 -16.98 -3.35 -9.35
C LEU A 69 -16.25 -2.68 -8.18
N LYS A 70 -15.53 -1.60 -8.40
CA LYS A 70 -14.87 -0.82 -7.33
C LYS A 70 -15.87 -0.31 -6.28
N THR A 71 -17.11 -0.15 -6.63
CA THR A 71 -18.17 0.30 -5.72
C THR A 71 -18.79 -0.83 -4.90
N ASN A 72 -18.42 -2.08 -5.15
CA ASN A 72 -18.87 -3.22 -4.35
C ASN A 72 -18.03 -3.32 -3.06
N PRO A 73 -18.62 -3.05 -1.87
CA PRO A 73 -17.85 -2.97 -0.63
C PRO A 73 -17.18 -4.29 -0.24
N LYS A 74 -17.87 -5.41 -0.44
CA LYS A 74 -17.33 -6.74 -0.12
C LYS A 74 -16.12 -7.08 -0.98
N LEU A 75 -16.24 -6.89 -2.29
CA LEU A 75 -15.14 -7.15 -3.21
C LEU A 75 -13.97 -6.20 -2.96
N ALA A 76 -14.24 -4.93 -2.72
CA ALA A 76 -13.22 -3.95 -2.39
C ALA A 76 -12.45 -4.35 -1.11
N ARG A 77 -13.15 -4.85 -0.08
CA ARG A 77 -12.51 -5.37 1.13
C ARG A 77 -11.64 -6.59 0.83
N ASP A 78 -12.16 -7.55 0.06
CA ASP A 78 -11.43 -8.76 -0.29
C ASP A 78 -10.15 -8.45 -1.08
N LEU A 79 -10.23 -7.54 -2.05
CA LEU A 79 -9.07 -7.13 -2.83
C LEU A 79 -8.11 -6.25 -2.02
N THR A 80 -8.60 -5.45 -1.07
CA THR A 80 -7.74 -4.72 -0.13
C THR A 80 -6.95 -5.70 0.73
N ALA A 81 -7.58 -6.74 1.26
CA ALA A 81 -6.91 -7.77 2.05
C ALA A 81 -5.84 -8.50 1.20
N GLN A 82 -6.17 -8.87 -0.02
CA GLN A 82 -5.23 -9.49 -0.96
C GLN A 82 -4.01 -8.59 -1.23
N TYR A 83 -4.23 -7.31 -1.47
CA TYR A 83 -3.18 -6.35 -1.75
C TYR A 83 -2.30 -6.09 -0.52
N VAL A 84 -2.88 -5.98 0.66
CA VAL A 84 -2.16 -5.88 1.94
C VAL A 84 -1.26 -7.09 2.15
N GLU A 85 -1.75 -8.30 1.93
CA GLU A 85 -0.98 -9.53 2.05
C GLU A 85 0.21 -9.55 1.07
N ALA A 86 -0.03 -9.25 -0.19
CA ALA A 86 1.02 -9.20 -1.21
C ALA A 86 2.07 -8.13 -0.90
N ASN A 87 1.64 -6.95 -0.46
CA ASN A 87 2.54 -5.86 -0.11
C ASN A 87 3.37 -6.19 1.13
N THR A 88 2.77 -6.81 2.13
CA THR A 88 3.49 -7.25 3.33
C THR A 88 4.59 -8.24 2.97
N ALA A 89 4.30 -9.20 2.09
CA ALA A 89 5.29 -10.14 1.61
C ALA A 89 6.45 -9.44 0.86
N LYS A 90 6.16 -8.46 0.03
CA LYS A 90 7.17 -7.69 -0.70
C LYS A 90 8.04 -6.84 0.23
N LEU A 91 7.45 -6.18 1.22
CA LEU A 91 8.17 -5.44 2.25
C LEU A 91 9.12 -6.37 3.02
N GLY A 92 8.62 -7.52 3.46
CA GLY A 92 9.42 -8.52 4.15
C GLY A 92 10.59 -9.03 3.32
N ALA A 93 10.36 -9.37 2.06
CA ALA A 93 11.40 -9.80 1.13
C ALA A 93 12.45 -8.73 0.87
N ALA A 94 12.08 -7.46 0.93
CA ALA A 94 12.99 -6.32 0.79
C ALA A 94 13.77 -5.99 2.08
N GLY A 95 13.48 -6.66 3.19
CA GLY A 95 14.15 -6.44 4.47
C GLY A 95 13.74 -5.13 5.16
N VAL A 96 12.60 -4.58 4.82
CA VAL A 96 12.05 -3.39 5.49
C VAL A 96 10.94 -3.76 6.48
N ALA A 97 10.54 -2.78 7.30
CA ALA A 97 9.51 -3.00 8.30
C ALA A 97 8.17 -3.42 7.67
N THR A 98 7.43 -4.29 8.38
CA THR A 98 6.10 -4.76 8.00
C THR A 98 5.03 -4.36 9.02
N ASP A 99 5.29 -3.31 9.78
CA ASP A 99 4.32 -2.73 10.70
C ASP A 99 3.16 -2.03 9.95
N ALA A 100 2.11 -1.69 10.66
CA ALA A 100 0.92 -1.09 10.06
C ALA A 100 1.22 0.18 9.25
N PRO A 101 2.03 1.14 9.71
CA PRO A 101 2.42 2.30 8.90
C PRO A 101 3.15 1.94 7.61
N SER A 102 4.06 0.97 7.64
CA SER A 102 4.81 0.52 6.46
C SER A 102 3.91 -0.14 5.43
N VAL A 103 2.99 -1.00 5.88
CA VAL A 103 1.99 -1.64 5.02
C VAL A 103 1.02 -0.59 4.44
N TYR A 104 0.65 0.40 5.22
CA TYR A 104 -0.16 1.52 4.72
C TYR A 104 0.56 2.32 3.64
N LEU A 105 1.86 2.60 3.82
CA LEU A 105 2.67 3.25 2.77
C LEU A 105 2.69 2.43 1.48
N ALA A 106 2.83 1.11 1.58
CA ALA A 106 2.80 0.23 0.41
C ALA A 106 1.44 0.25 -0.29
N HIS A 107 0.35 0.35 0.47
CA HIS A 107 -0.99 0.52 -0.08
C HIS A 107 -1.15 1.88 -0.79
N PHE A 108 -0.64 2.94 -0.18
CA PHE A 108 -0.78 4.31 -0.67
C PHE A 108 0.15 4.63 -1.86
N LEU A 109 1.43 4.27 -1.77
CA LEU A 109 2.47 4.58 -2.77
C LEU A 109 2.69 3.46 -3.79
N GLY A 110 2.24 2.25 -3.50
CA GLY A 110 2.72 1.03 -4.12
C GLY A 110 3.95 0.48 -3.38
N PRO A 111 4.20 -0.83 -3.47
CA PRO A 111 5.21 -1.48 -2.64
C PRO A 111 6.64 -1.01 -2.95
N GLN A 112 7.00 -0.75 -4.19
CA GLN A 112 8.37 -0.34 -4.52
C GLN A 112 8.69 1.06 -3.99
N ASP A 113 7.81 2.04 -4.22
CA ASP A 113 8.01 3.39 -3.70
C ASP A 113 8.02 3.40 -2.16
N ALA A 114 7.18 2.60 -1.53
CA ALA A 114 7.19 2.44 -0.08
C ALA A 114 8.51 1.85 0.43
N ILE A 115 9.04 0.82 -0.23
CA ILE A 115 10.35 0.24 0.12
C ILE A 115 11.43 1.30 0.03
N ASP A 116 11.46 2.08 -1.04
CA ASP A 116 12.45 3.12 -1.25
C ASP A 116 12.38 4.21 -0.18
N VAL A 117 11.18 4.64 0.19
CA VAL A 117 10.95 5.59 1.29
C VAL A 117 11.39 5.01 2.64
N LEU A 118 11.10 3.74 2.90
CA LEU A 118 11.45 3.08 4.16
C LEU A 118 12.95 2.83 4.31
N ARG A 119 13.66 2.65 3.20
CA ARG A 119 15.12 2.48 3.18
C ARG A 119 15.89 3.79 3.21
N ALA A 120 15.30 4.86 2.73
CA ALA A 120 15.99 6.14 2.60
C ALA A 120 16.37 6.75 3.95
N ASN A 121 17.40 7.57 3.96
CA ASN A 121 17.70 8.44 5.09
C ASN A 121 16.45 9.33 5.34
N PRO A 122 16.03 9.51 6.62
CA PRO A 122 14.86 10.33 6.94
C PRO A 122 14.91 11.76 6.38
N SER A 123 16.08 12.33 6.18
CA SER A 123 16.26 13.67 5.63
C SER A 123 16.21 13.73 4.09
N THR A 124 16.16 12.58 3.42
CA THR A 124 16.12 12.54 1.95
C THR A 124 14.79 13.11 1.43
N PRO A 125 14.84 14.07 0.49
CA PRO A 125 13.64 14.58 -0.15
C PRO A 125 12.89 13.46 -0.87
N VAL A 126 11.58 13.40 -0.67
CA VAL A 126 10.74 12.41 -1.36
C VAL A 126 10.81 12.54 -2.88
N ALA A 127 11.01 13.76 -3.39
CA ALA A 127 11.19 14.01 -4.80
C ALA A 127 12.38 13.25 -5.43
N ASP A 128 13.38 12.89 -4.63
CA ASP A 128 14.53 12.10 -5.09
C ASP A 128 14.26 10.59 -5.11
N ILE A 129 13.15 10.16 -4.52
CA ILE A 129 12.81 8.75 -4.29
C ILE A 129 11.61 8.32 -5.12
N VAL A 130 10.55 9.12 -5.09
CA VAL A 130 9.23 8.80 -5.64
C VAL A 130 9.05 9.48 -7.00
N ALA A 131 8.39 8.80 -7.93
CA ALA A 131 8.14 9.34 -9.26
C ALA A 131 7.34 10.66 -9.22
N PRO A 132 7.65 11.62 -10.12
CA PRO A 132 6.97 12.92 -10.16
C PRO A 132 5.44 12.81 -10.26
N GLU A 133 4.93 11.81 -10.95
CA GLU A 133 3.50 11.55 -11.12
C GLU A 133 2.82 11.21 -9.78
N SER A 134 3.51 10.46 -8.94
CA SER A 134 3.01 10.11 -7.61
C SER A 134 2.95 11.33 -6.70
N ILE A 135 3.94 12.22 -6.81
CA ILE A 135 3.96 13.49 -6.07
C ILE A 135 2.83 14.40 -6.57
N ALA A 136 2.66 14.51 -7.87
CA ALA A 136 1.60 15.33 -8.47
C ALA A 136 0.19 14.86 -8.05
N ALA A 137 -0.02 13.55 -7.98
CA ALA A 137 -1.29 12.96 -7.55
C ALA A 137 -1.55 13.13 -6.05
N ASN A 138 -0.52 13.35 -5.23
CA ASN A 138 -0.61 13.37 -3.77
C ASN A 138 0.18 14.55 -3.17
N LYS A 139 0.01 15.74 -3.74
CA LYS A 139 0.78 16.93 -3.36
C LYS A 139 0.73 17.24 -1.87
N SER A 140 -0.44 17.16 -1.25
CA SER A 140 -0.62 17.49 0.15
C SER A 140 0.20 16.60 1.10
N VAL A 141 0.51 15.39 0.67
CA VAL A 141 1.25 14.39 1.47
C VAL A 141 2.72 14.36 1.11
N LEU A 142 3.06 14.52 -0.17
CA LEU A 142 4.40 14.24 -0.70
C LEU A 142 5.18 15.48 -1.10
N ALA A 143 4.54 16.53 -1.59
CA ALA A 143 5.24 17.69 -2.11
C ALA A 143 6.05 18.41 -1.03
N GLY A 144 7.34 18.59 -1.25
CA GLY A 144 8.25 19.26 -0.34
C GLY A 144 8.55 18.48 0.96
N LYS A 145 8.21 17.21 1.01
CA LYS A 145 8.41 16.35 2.19
C LYS A 145 9.67 15.51 2.09
N THR A 146 10.19 15.13 3.26
CA THR A 146 11.27 14.14 3.40
C THR A 146 10.71 12.74 3.62
N ALA A 147 11.54 11.72 3.45
CA ALA A 147 11.17 10.33 3.74
C ALA A 147 10.71 10.17 5.20
N GLY A 148 11.37 10.82 6.14
CA GLY A 148 10.99 10.79 7.55
C GLY A 148 9.60 11.39 7.81
N GLU A 149 9.29 12.52 7.16
CA GLU A 149 7.99 13.17 7.28
C GLU A 149 6.85 12.32 6.71
N VAL A 150 7.10 11.63 5.58
CA VAL A 150 6.11 10.72 4.98
C VAL A 150 5.87 9.50 5.87
N ARG A 151 6.93 8.95 6.48
CA ARG A 151 6.79 7.86 7.47
C ARG A 151 5.96 8.30 8.68
N GLN A 152 6.21 9.49 9.21
CA GLN A 152 5.45 10.05 10.34
C GLN A 152 3.98 10.27 9.97
N TRP A 153 3.72 10.76 8.76
CA TRP A 153 2.37 10.90 8.25
C TRP A 153 1.62 9.55 8.24
N ALA A 154 2.25 8.50 7.74
CA ALA A 154 1.67 7.15 7.71
C ALA A 154 1.42 6.60 9.12
N ALA A 155 2.34 6.84 10.05
CA ALA A 155 2.17 6.46 11.45
C ALA A 155 0.97 7.17 12.09
N GLY A 156 0.80 8.45 11.81
CA GLY A 156 -0.37 9.22 12.25
C GLY A 156 -1.68 8.67 11.70
N LYS A 157 -1.71 8.26 10.43
CA LYS A 157 -2.88 7.65 9.80
C LYS A 157 -3.26 6.30 10.41
N MET A 158 -2.28 5.52 10.83
CA MET A 158 -2.49 4.22 11.46
C MET A 158 -2.62 4.28 13.00
N GLY A 159 -3.04 5.42 13.54
CA GLY A 159 -3.34 5.58 14.97
C GLY A 159 -2.13 5.95 15.85
N GLY A 160 -1.03 6.45 15.24
CA GLY A 160 0.14 6.89 16.00
C GLY A 160 0.93 5.77 16.67
N ALA A 161 0.62 4.53 16.40
CA ALA A 161 1.31 3.35 16.92
C ALA A 161 2.67 3.14 16.24
N SER A 162 3.61 4.02 16.51
CA SER A 162 5.01 3.90 16.08
C SER A 162 5.85 3.16 17.12
N GLY A 163 5.36 2.13 17.74
CA GLY A 163 6.00 1.54 18.90
C GLY A 163 6.13 0.04 18.93
N GLY A 164 5.75 -0.67 17.89
CA GLY A 164 5.98 -2.11 17.81
C GLY A 164 7.42 -2.43 17.40
N PRO A 165 8.00 -3.53 17.88
CA PRO A 165 9.31 -3.97 17.42
C PRO A 165 9.26 -4.18 15.90
N ARG A 166 10.15 -3.51 15.20
CA ARG A 166 10.32 -3.70 13.76
C ARG A 166 10.79 -5.12 13.51
N VAL A 167 9.95 -5.91 12.90
CA VAL A 167 10.41 -7.19 12.37
C VAL A 167 11.19 -6.87 11.09
N VAL A 168 12.50 -6.88 11.20
CA VAL A 168 13.38 -6.75 10.04
C VAL A 168 13.51 -8.14 9.41
N TYR A 169 12.93 -8.31 8.27
CA TYR A 169 13.07 -9.53 7.51
C TYR A 169 14.42 -9.52 6.77
N GLN A 170 15.25 -10.51 7.02
CA GLN A 170 16.56 -10.69 6.37
C GLN A 170 16.42 -11.54 5.11
N GLY A 171 15.67 -11.05 4.13
CA GLY A 171 15.53 -11.73 2.85
C GLY A 171 16.40 -11.12 1.75
N PRO A 172 16.61 -11.82 0.63
CA PRO A 172 17.31 -11.25 -0.52
C PRO A 172 16.51 -10.07 -1.08
N SER A 173 17.18 -8.97 -1.36
CA SER A 173 16.54 -7.84 -2.03
C SER A 173 16.16 -8.27 -3.45
N SER A 174 14.89 -8.39 -3.71
CA SER A 174 14.42 -8.58 -5.08
C SER A 174 14.40 -7.22 -5.77
N GLY A 175 15.09 -7.13 -6.89
CA GLY A 175 15.07 -5.94 -7.74
C GLY A 175 13.77 -5.80 -8.53
N GLU A 176 12.64 -6.15 -7.93
CA GLU A 176 11.34 -6.03 -8.58
C GLU A 176 10.97 -4.56 -8.82
N LYS A 177 10.79 -4.25 -10.08
CA LYS A 177 10.25 -2.94 -10.48
C LYS A 177 8.80 -2.81 -10.04
N SER A 178 8.43 -1.62 -9.64
CA SER A 178 7.05 -1.29 -9.27
C SER A 178 6.09 -1.63 -10.42
N VAL A 179 5.23 -2.60 -10.18
CA VAL A 179 4.16 -2.99 -11.11
C VAL A 179 3.19 -1.83 -11.36
N LYS A 180 3.16 -0.87 -10.46
CA LYS A 180 2.29 0.31 -10.54
C LYS A 180 2.52 1.16 -11.80
N LYS A 181 3.75 1.20 -12.33
CA LYS A 181 4.05 1.98 -13.54
C LYS A 181 3.46 1.35 -14.80
N ASP A 182 3.43 0.03 -14.85
CA ASP A 182 2.94 -0.70 -16.03
C ASP A 182 1.41 -0.71 -16.10
N VAL A 183 0.76 -0.56 -14.96
CA VAL A 183 -0.72 -0.57 -14.84
C VAL A 183 -1.33 0.82 -15.04
N ILE A 184 -0.59 1.89 -14.73
CA ILE A 184 -1.03 3.28 -14.95
C ILE A 184 -0.99 3.64 -16.45
N ALA A 185 -0.23 2.92 -17.26
CA ALA A 185 -0.10 3.15 -18.70
C ALA A 185 -1.23 2.50 -19.53
N MET A 186 -2.14 1.81 -18.93
CA MET A 186 -3.35 1.27 -19.55
C MET A 186 -4.54 2.20 -19.25
#